data_670a1b76f6487494a11a43bee245d45e
#
_entry.id   670a1b76f6487494a11a43bee245d45e
#
_cell.length_a   1.000
_cell.length_b   1.000
_cell.length_c   1.000
_cell.angle_alpha   90.00
_cell.angle_beta   90.00
_cell.angle_gamma   90.00
#
_symmetry.space_group_name_H-M   'P 1'
#
loop_
_entity.id
_entity.type
_entity.pdbx_description
1 polymer ?
#
loop_
_entity_poly.entity_id
_entity_poly.type
_entity_poly.pdbx_seq_one_letter_code
_entity_poly.pdbx_strand_id
1 'polypeptide(L)'
;MTATAVTFTPGSAATWRGPWAMYAALREHDPVHHVIPEHAPDKDYWVLSRYADISAAAKDHGTFSSADGLTFNYDDMEAVGIKDNPPMVMQDPPVHTTFRRLVAKGFTPRQVTAVEPKVREFVIDRIEKLRAKGTGDIITEFLKPLPSMVVAHYLGVPEQDWDRFDAWTDAIVAANATGHQASAGPAVAEIFGYFNELIAYRQKNPGDDTVSHLVEAGFGADGDMSGILSILGFAFTMITGGNDTTTGMLGGAVQLLSARRDQRQLLIDDPALIPDAVEELLRLTSPVQGLARMTTRDVEIEGTTIPAGRKTFLLYGSGNRDHRQFGPDAEELNVLRRPAQILTFSHGNHHCLGAAAARMQARIALEELLTRCPDFDVDADAVEYAEGSYVRRPTHLPFTAQP
;
A
#
# COMPACT_ATOMS: atom_id res chain seq x y z
N MET A 1 40.18 5.24 7.22
CA MET A 1 39.12 4.53 6.52
C MET A 1 38.16 5.60 6.02
N THR A 2 38.13 5.86 4.72
CA THR A 2 37.13 6.75 4.13
C THR A 2 35.77 6.07 4.30
N ALA A 3 34.86 6.67 5.09
CA ALA A 3 33.51 6.19 5.20
C ALA A 3 32.90 6.12 3.78
N THR A 4 32.48 4.95 3.36
CA THR A 4 31.76 4.80 2.10
C THR A 4 30.52 5.66 2.23
N ALA A 5 30.34 6.64 1.35
CA ALA A 5 29.16 7.51 1.38
C ALA A 5 27.91 6.65 1.26
N VAL A 6 27.02 6.77 2.23
CA VAL A 6 25.70 6.11 2.17
C VAL A 6 24.88 6.79 1.09
N THR A 7 24.24 6.02 0.22
CA THR A 7 23.41 6.54 -0.87
C THR A 7 21.99 6.03 -0.73
N PHE A 8 21.02 6.87 -1.12
CA PHE A 8 19.62 6.49 -1.20
C PHE A 8 19.13 6.66 -2.65
N THR A 9 18.85 5.55 -3.32
CA THR A 9 18.39 5.52 -4.71
C THR A 9 17.09 4.71 -4.82
N PRO A 10 15.94 5.31 -4.50
CA PRO A 10 14.65 4.64 -4.62
C PRO A 10 14.18 4.59 -6.08
N GLY A 11 13.22 3.71 -6.36
CA GLY A 11 12.31 3.92 -7.50
C GLY A 11 12.59 3.14 -8.77
N SER A 12 13.64 2.33 -8.86
CA SER A 12 13.83 1.45 -10.02
C SER A 12 13.42 0.02 -9.73
N ALA A 13 13.00 -0.71 -10.77
CA ALA A 13 12.77 -2.16 -10.66
C ALA A 13 14.01 -2.90 -10.13
N ALA A 14 15.22 -2.45 -10.50
CA ALA A 14 16.48 -2.97 -9.99
C ALA A 14 16.65 -2.76 -8.48
N THR A 15 16.31 -1.58 -7.98
CA THR A 15 16.31 -1.28 -6.54
C THR A 15 15.33 -2.18 -5.80
N TRP A 16 14.13 -2.41 -6.36
CA TRP A 16 13.10 -3.21 -5.72
C TRP A 16 13.42 -4.70 -5.62
N ARG A 17 14.39 -5.22 -6.38
CA ARG A 17 14.88 -6.60 -6.21
C ARG A 17 15.52 -6.82 -4.84
N GLY A 18 16.30 -5.86 -4.33
CA GLY A 18 17.01 -6.01 -3.06
C GLY A 18 17.45 -4.70 -2.42
N PRO A 19 16.54 -3.86 -1.86
CA PRO A 19 16.90 -2.58 -1.25
C PRO A 19 17.55 -2.72 0.14
N TRP A 20 17.63 -3.92 0.66
CA TRP A 20 17.88 -4.19 2.07
C TRP A 20 19.25 -3.75 2.56
N ALA A 21 20.31 -3.97 1.75
CA ALA A 21 21.67 -3.53 2.09
C ALA A 21 21.76 -1.99 2.18
N MET A 22 21.11 -1.28 1.27
CA MET A 22 21.00 0.18 1.32
C MET A 22 20.28 0.65 2.59
N TYR A 23 19.15 0.01 2.95
CA TYR A 23 18.40 0.33 4.15
C TYR A 23 19.19 0.06 5.43
N ALA A 24 19.92 -1.06 5.49
CA ALA A 24 20.80 -1.37 6.61
C ALA A 24 21.91 -0.32 6.78
N ALA A 25 22.55 0.09 5.68
CA ALA A 25 23.59 1.13 5.71
C ALA A 25 23.03 2.48 6.22
N LEU A 26 21.83 2.87 5.78
CA LEU A 26 21.16 4.07 6.29
C LEU A 26 20.92 3.97 7.80
N ARG A 27 20.31 2.88 8.29
CA ARG A 27 20.02 2.70 9.72
C ARG A 27 21.28 2.75 10.60
N GLU A 28 22.39 2.20 10.12
CA GLU A 28 23.61 2.08 10.91
C GLU A 28 24.48 3.33 10.87
N HIS A 29 24.58 3.98 9.72
CA HIS A 29 25.61 4.98 9.50
C HIS A 29 25.07 6.39 9.23
N ASP A 30 23.82 6.51 8.73
CA ASP A 30 23.23 7.79 8.39
C ASP A 30 21.70 7.75 8.53
N PRO A 31 21.18 7.64 9.77
CA PRO A 31 19.76 7.39 10.01
C PRO A 31 18.84 8.55 9.63
N VAL A 32 19.36 9.75 9.52
CA VAL A 32 18.68 10.97 9.07
C VAL A 32 19.42 11.48 7.83
N HIS A 33 19.25 10.77 6.73
CA HIS A 33 20.03 10.96 5.51
C HIS A 33 19.53 12.15 4.70
N HIS A 34 20.46 13.06 4.34
CA HIS A 34 20.16 14.21 3.50
C HIS A 34 20.43 13.90 2.03
N VAL A 35 19.38 13.95 1.21
CA VAL A 35 19.46 13.73 -0.24
C VAL A 35 19.41 15.07 -0.96
N ILE A 36 20.44 15.35 -1.76
CA ILE A 36 20.52 16.53 -2.63
C ILE A 36 20.50 16.02 -4.08
N PRO A 37 19.35 16.16 -4.80
CA PRO A 37 19.27 15.73 -6.18
C PRO A 37 20.20 16.54 -7.07
N GLU A 38 21.00 15.87 -7.91
CA GLU A 38 22.02 16.52 -8.76
C GLU A 38 21.42 17.58 -9.69
N HIS A 39 20.22 17.31 -10.24
CA HIS A 39 19.56 18.20 -11.23
C HIS A 39 18.59 19.21 -10.60
N ALA A 40 18.34 19.14 -9.29
CA ALA A 40 17.45 20.03 -8.56
C ALA A 40 17.91 20.17 -7.10
N PRO A 41 19.05 20.81 -6.83
CA PRO A 41 19.62 20.90 -5.49
C PRO A 41 18.75 21.66 -4.48
N ASP A 42 17.86 22.53 -4.96
CA ASP A 42 16.87 23.26 -4.17
C ASP A 42 15.68 22.40 -3.72
N LYS A 43 15.50 21.21 -4.34
CA LYS A 43 14.48 20.22 -3.99
C LYS A 43 15.06 19.07 -3.15
N ASP A 44 15.99 19.41 -2.28
CA ASP A 44 16.58 18.48 -1.34
C ASP A 44 15.56 17.96 -0.32
N TYR A 45 15.79 16.76 0.18
CA TYR A 45 14.91 16.11 1.14
C TYR A 45 15.66 15.20 2.11
N TRP A 46 15.03 14.83 3.22
CA TRP A 46 15.59 13.93 4.22
C TRP A 46 14.90 12.56 4.19
N VAL A 47 15.62 11.53 4.64
CA VAL A 47 15.13 10.16 4.77
C VAL A 47 15.34 9.70 6.19
N LEU A 48 14.27 9.36 6.90
CA LEU A 48 14.33 8.70 8.20
C LEU A 48 14.30 7.20 8.01
N SER A 49 15.28 6.47 8.57
CA SER A 49 15.46 5.04 8.33
C SER A 49 15.25 4.15 9.55
N ARG A 50 15.29 4.69 10.78
CA ARG A 50 15.09 3.95 12.03
C ARG A 50 13.63 3.91 12.45
N TYR A 51 13.21 2.81 13.06
CA TYR A 51 11.82 2.60 13.49
C TYR A 51 11.30 3.70 14.41
N ALA A 52 12.07 4.05 15.43
CA ALA A 52 11.64 5.01 16.46
C ALA A 52 11.36 6.39 15.86
N ASP A 53 12.27 6.90 15.01
CA ASP A 53 12.16 8.21 14.38
C ASP A 53 10.98 8.27 13.41
N ILE A 54 10.82 7.23 12.58
CA ILE A 54 9.69 7.09 11.66
C ILE A 54 8.37 7.05 12.42
N SER A 55 8.29 6.25 13.50
CA SER A 55 7.09 6.14 14.33
C SER A 55 6.73 7.46 15.02
N ALA A 56 7.72 8.19 15.51
CA ALA A 56 7.54 9.50 16.13
C ALA A 56 7.04 10.53 15.10
N ALA A 57 7.70 10.63 13.95
CA ALA A 57 7.32 11.54 12.88
C ALA A 57 5.92 11.26 12.33
N ALA A 58 5.55 9.99 12.15
CA ALA A 58 4.21 9.60 11.67
C ALA A 58 3.07 9.98 12.65
N LYS A 59 3.37 10.14 13.94
CA LYS A 59 2.39 10.55 14.97
C LYS A 59 2.31 12.05 15.16
N ASP A 60 3.35 12.79 14.82
CA ASP A 60 3.42 14.25 14.97
C ASP A 60 3.05 14.98 13.68
N HIS A 61 1.75 14.98 13.36
CA HIS A 61 1.23 15.70 12.20
C HIS A 61 1.40 17.23 12.30
N GLY A 62 1.59 17.76 13.49
CA GLY A 62 1.86 19.19 13.70
C GLY A 62 3.23 19.61 13.18
N THR A 63 4.22 18.72 13.22
CA THR A 63 5.57 18.95 12.69
C THR A 63 5.74 18.33 11.29
N PHE A 64 5.13 17.18 11.03
CA PHE A 64 5.26 16.41 9.79
C PHE A 64 3.91 16.35 9.04
N SER A 65 3.62 17.41 8.28
CA SER A 65 2.37 17.61 7.54
C SER A 65 2.27 16.67 6.33
N SER A 66 1.05 16.21 6.04
CA SER A 66 0.72 15.47 4.81
C SER A 66 0.21 16.39 3.70
N ALA A 67 -0.05 17.67 3.98
CA ALA A 67 -0.76 18.58 3.08
C ALA A 67 -0.01 18.89 1.77
N ASP A 68 1.30 18.69 1.73
CA ASP A 68 2.12 18.91 0.54
C ASP A 68 2.43 17.63 -0.25
N GLY A 69 1.61 16.59 -0.11
CA GLY A 69 1.74 15.33 -0.83
C GLY A 69 2.57 14.28 -0.10
N LEU A 70 2.60 13.07 -0.68
CA LEU A 70 3.12 11.86 -0.04
C LEU A 70 4.45 11.36 -0.62
N THR A 71 4.96 12.00 -1.69
CA THR A 71 6.25 11.67 -2.28
C THR A 71 7.31 12.72 -1.90
N PHE A 72 8.57 12.41 -2.18
CA PHE A 72 9.65 13.38 -1.97
C PHE A 72 9.75 14.44 -3.08
N ASN A 73 8.95 14.34 -4.16
CA ASN A 73 8.87 15.37 -5.19
C ASN A 73 7.97 16.53 -4.71
N TYR A 74 8.42 17.76 -4.92
CA TYR A 74 7.72 18.94 -4.45
C TYR A 74 6.53 19.35 -5.34
N ASP A 75 6.56 18.97 -6.62
CA ASP A 75 5.59 19.44 -7.63
C ASP A 75 4.48 18.42 -7.93
N ASP A 76 4.47 17.25 -7.29
CA ASP A 76 3.57 16.15 -7.62
C ASP A 76 2.09 16.55 -7.58
N MET A 77 1.66 17.30 -6.54
CA MET A 77 0.27 17.70 -6.40
C MET A 77 -0.19 18.68 -7.48
N GLU A 78 0.71 19.56 -7.91
CA GLU A 78 0.44 20.52 -9.00
C GLU A 78 0.44 19.82 -10.35
N ALA A 79 1.38 18.91 -10.58
CA ALA A 79 1.50 18.14 -11.81
C ALA A 79 0.26 17.28 -12.11
N VAL A 80 -0.40 16.75 -11.04
CA VAL A 80 -1.64 15.95 -11.18
C VAL A 80 -2.92 16.77 -10.95
N GLY A 81 -2.81 18.08 -10.70
CA GLY A 81 -3.97 18.97 -10.57
C GLY A 81 -4.85 18.77 -9.33
N ILE A 82 -4.29 18.20 -8.24
CA ILE A 82 -5.04 17.92 -7.01
C ILE A 82 -4.74 18.91 -5.86
N LYS A 83 -3.94 19.94 -6.12
CA LYS A 83 -3.51 20.89 -5.09
C LYS A 83 -4.67 21.64 -4.43
N ASP A 84 -5.65 22.05 -5.23
CA ASP A 84 -6.82 22.79 -4.73
C ASP A 84 -7.90 21.89 -4.13
N ASN A 85 -7.85 20.59 -4.39
CA ASN A 85 -8.80 19.61 -3.87
C ASN A 85 -8.08 18.30 -3.50
N PRO A 86 -7.19 18.34 -2.49
CA PRO A 86 -6.36 17.20 -2.15
C PRO A 86 -7.21 16.06 -1.56
N PRO A 87 -6.91 14.80 -1.90
CA PRO A 87 -7.57 13.65 -1.30
C PRO A 87 -7.24 13.55 0.21
N MET A 88 -8.07 12.85 0.97
CA MET A 88 -7.96 12.72 2.43
C MET A 88 -6.55 12.38 2.91
N VAL A 89 -5.82 11.56 2.20
CA VAL A 89 -4.46 11.13 2.57
C VAL A 89 -3.42 12.25 2.50
N MET A 90 -3.76 13.35 1.81
CA MET A 90 -2.97 14.56 1.66
C MET A 90 -3.60 15.76 2.39
N GLN A 91 -4.27 15.50 3.51
CA GLN A 91 -4.89 16.51 4.37
C GLN A 91 -4.42 16.31 5.80
N ASP A 92 -4.36 17.38 6.56
CA ASP A 92 -4.09 17.34 8.00
C ASP A 92 -5.37 17.53 8.84
N PRO A 93 -5.37 17.13 10.12
CA PRO A 93 -6.41 17.50 11.05
C PRO A 93 -6.60 19.03 11.14
N PRO A 94 -7.81 19.54 11.29
CA PRO A 94 -9.07 18.82 11.55
C PRO A 94 -9.80 18.31 10.31
N VAL A 95 -9.46 18.78 9.10
CA VAL A 95 -10.15 18.44 7.84
C VAL A 95 -10.08 16.94 7.57
N HIS A 96 -8.86 16.39 7.61
CA HIS A 96 -8.62 14.95 7.53
C HIS A 96 -9.49 14.15 8.50
N THR A 97 -9.50 14.54 9.78
CA THR A 97 -10.23 13.79 10.82
C THR A 97 -11.73 13.76 10.58
N THR A 98 -12.28 14.87 10.09
CA THR A 98 -13.70 14.99 9.78
C THR A 98 -14.11 14.05 8.65
N PHE A 99 -13.39 14.09 7.53
CA PHE A 99 -13.66 13.21 6.38
C PHE A 99 -13.41 11.74 6.73
N ARG A 100 -12.28 11.44 7.39
CA ARG A 100 -11.93 10.08 7.82
C ARG A 100 -13.02 9.42 8.66
N ARG A 101 -13.66 10.16 9.56
CA ARG A 101 -14.76 9.64 10.41
C ARG A 101 -15.94 9.14 9.58
N LEU A 102 -16.22 9.79 8.46
CA LEU A 102 -17.31 9.39 7.57
C LEU A 102 -16.99 8.09 6.84
N VAL A 103 -15.85 8.04 6.18
CA VAL A 103 -15.46 6.86 5.39
C VAL A 103 -15.12 5.64 6.25
N ALA A 104 -14.66 5.83 7.49
CA ALA A 104 -14.36 4.74 8.42
C ALA A 104 -15.56 3.85 8.76
N LYS A 105 -16.78 4.36 8.58
CA LYS A 105 -18.01 3.58 8.74
C LYS A 105 -18.06 2.38 7.79
N GLY A 106 -17.47 2.50 6.59
CA GLY A 106 -17.36 1.42 5.60
C GLY A 106 -16.31 0.35 5.92
N PHE A 107 -15.47 0.54 6.95
CA PHE A 107 -14.35 -0.35 7.29
C PHE A 107 -14.44 -0.93 8.70
N THR A 108 -15.65 -1.03 9.23
CA THR A 108 -15.88 -1.65 10.54
C THR A 108 -15.59 -3.16 10.50
N PRO A 109 -15.29 -3.80 11.64
CA PRO A 109 -15.11 -5.26 11.71
C PRO A 109 -16.27 -6.03 11.07
N ARG A 110 -17.51 -5.54 11.24
CA ARG A 110 -18.70 -6.15 10.64
C ARG A 110 -18.61 -6.18 9.11
N GLN A 111 -18.25 -5.06 8.47
CA GLN A 111 -18.13 -4.99 7.01
C GLN A 111 -16.97 -5.83 6.47
N VAL A 112 -15.85 -5.85 7.21
CA VAL A 112 -14.72 -6.73 6.84
C VAL A 112 -15.15 -8.21 6.88
N THR A 113 -15.86 -8.62 7.94
CA THR A 113 -16.36 -10.00 8.06
C THR A 113 -17.43 -10.30 7.00
N ALA A 114 -18.27 -9.35 6.62
CA ALA A 114 -19.36 -9.57 5.66
C ALA A 114 -18.85 -9.89 4.24
N VAL A 115 -17.68 -9.37 3.84
CA VAL A 115 -17.11 -9.65 2.51
C VAL A 115 -16.25 -10.92 2.49
N GLU A 116 -15.85 -11.46 3.64
CA GLU A 116 -14.97 -12.62 3.75
C GLU A 116 -15.44 -13.86 2.94
N PRO A 117 -16.72 -14.27 2.95
CA PRO A 117 -17.17 -15.42 2.15
C PRO A 117 -16.93 -15.24 0.65
N LYS A 118 -17.18 -14.05 0.10
CA LYS A 118 -16.94 -13.75 -1.32
C LYS A 118 -15.45 -13.71 -1.65
N VAL A 119 -14.64 -13.16 -0.77
CA VAL A 119 -13.17 -13.16 -0.91
C VAL A 119 -12.67 -14.61 -0.95
N ARG A 120 -13.14 -15.47 -0.06
CA ARG A 120 -12.73 -16.88 0.00
C ARG A 120 -13.13 -17.63 -1.26
N GLU A 121 -14.35 -17.47 -1.72
CA GLU A 121 -14.83 -18.08 -2.98
C GLU A 121 -13.96 -17.66 -4.18
N PHE A 122 -13.68 -16.36 -4.30
CA PHE A 122 -12.82 -15.83 -5.34
C PHE A 122 -11.40 -16.41 -5.28
N VAL A 123 -10.80 -16.44 -4.09
CA VAL A 123 -9.45 -16.98 -3.86
C VAL A 123 -9.39 -18.45 -4.25
N ILE A 124 -10.37 -19.26 -3.82
CA ILE A 124 -10.45 -20.68 -4.16
C ILE A 124 -10.51 -20.87 -5.68
N ASP A 125 -11.39 -20.15 -6.37
CA ASP A 125 -11.54 -20.23 -7.83
C ASP A 125 -10.20 -19.94 -8.54
N ARG A 126 -9.49 -18.88 -8.14
CA ARG A 126 -8.21 -18.49 -8.75
C ARG A 126 -7.11 -19.51 -8.50
N ILE A 127 -6.99 -20.02 -7.28
CA ILE A 127 -5.98 -21.05 -6.93
C ILE A 127 -6.27 -22.36 -7.67
N GLU A 128 -7.53 -22.81 -7.76
CA GLU A 128 -7.86 -24.04 -8.48
C GLU A 128 -7.59 -23.91 -9.99
N LYS A 129 -7.79 -22.74 -10.58
CA LYS A 129 -7.42 -22.48 -11.98
C LYS A 129 -5.91 -22.57 -12.19
N LEU A 130 -5.10 -21.96 -11.30
CA LEU A 130 -3.64 -22.08 -11.34
C LEU A 130 -3.18 -23.52 -11.14
N ARG A 131 -3.76 -24.23 -10.17
CA ARG A 131 -3.46 -25.64 -9.88
C ARG A 131 -3.76 -26.54 -11.06
N ALA A 132 -4.89 -26.34 -11.74
CA ALA A 132 -5.27 -27.10 -12.93
C ALA A 132 -4.31 -26.90 -14.11
N LYS A 133 -3.68 -25.71 -14.23
CA LYS A 133 -2.64 -25.42 -15.23
C LYS A 133 -1.29 -26.00 -14.85
N GLY A 134 -1.00 -26.17 -13.55
CA GLY A 134 0.28 -26.57 -13.00
C GLY A 134 1.32 -25.44 -12.93
N THR A 135 1.31 -24.53 -13.88
CA THR A 135 2.20 -23.36 -13.92
C THR A 135 1.43 -22.12 -14.37
N GLY A 136 1.90 -20.93 -13.97
CA GLY A 136 1.28 -19.65 -14.37
C GLY A 136 2.01 -18.46 -13.78
N ASP A 137 1.44 -17.29 -13.96
CA ASP A 137 1.87 -16.07 -13.27
C ASP A 137 0.91 -15.78 -12.12
N ILE A 138 1.38 -16.00 -10.89
CA ILE A 138 0.53 -15.83 -9.71
C ILE A 138 0.07 -14.38 -9.51
N ILE A 139 0.85 -13.39 -10.00
CA ILE A 139 0.49 -11.98 -9.87
C ILE A 139 -0.75 -11.68 -10.71
N THR A 140 -0.69 -11.91 -12.01
CA THR A 140 -1.75 -11.54 -12.95
C THR A 140 -2.98 -12.44 -12.83
N GLU A 141 -2.79 -13.72 -12.50
CA GLU A 141 -3.88 -14.68 -12.46
C GLU A 141 -4.62 -14.72 -11.12
N PHE A 142 -3.98 -14.29 -10.02
CA PHE A 142 -4.57 -14.37 -8.69
C PHE A 142 -4.39 -13.11 -7.84
N LEU A 143 -3.13 -12.69 -7.56
CA LEU A 143 -2.86 -11.75 -6.48
C LEU A 143 -3.28 -10.30 -6.81
N LYS A 144 -3.28 -9.91 -8.08
CA LYS A 144 -3.70 -8.59 -8.54
C LYS A 144 -5.22 -8.44 -8.64
N PRO A 145 -5.98 -9.40 -9.21
CA PRO A 145 -7.44 -9.28 -9.27
C PRO A 145 -8.12 -9.32 -7.89
N LEU A 146 -7.51 -9.93 -6.88
CA LEU A 146 -8.09 -10.05 -5.55
C LEU A 146 -8.36 -8.69 -4.88
N PRO A 147 -7.40 -7.79 -4.69
CA PRO A 147 -7.67 -6.49 -4.08
C PRO A 147 -8.58 -5.60 -4.94
N SER A 148 -8.55 -5.72 -6.26
CA SER A 148 -9.46 -4.99 -7.16
C SER A 148 -10.92 -5.32 -6.85
N MET A 149 -11.25 -6.59 -6.74
CA MET A 149 -12.58 -7.05 -6.34
C MET A 149 -13.00 -6.50 -4.97
N VAL A 150 -12.08 -6.51 -3.99
CA VAL A 150 -12.37 -6.02 -2.63
C VAL A 150 -12.59 -4.50 -2.62
N VAL A 151 -11.78 -3.74 -3.34
CA VAL A 151 -11.95 -2.28 -3.47
C VAL A 151 -13.28 -1.96 -4.16
N ALA A 152 -13.62 -2.65 -5.25
CA ALA A 152 -14.90 -2.51 -5.94
C ALA A 152 -16.08 -2.74 -4.99
N HIS A 153 -16.03 -3.80 -4.17
CA HIS A 153 -17.06 -4.09 -3.17
C HIS A 153 -17.23 -2.94 -2.16
N TYR A 154 -16.14 -2.44 -1.57
CA TYR A 154 -16.22 -1.35 -0.58
C TYR A 154 -16.71 -0.03 -1.17
N LEU A 155 -16.46 0.22 -2.45
CA LEU A 155 -16.98 1.39 -3.16
C LEU A 155 -18.44 1.25 -3.61
N GLY A 156 -19.01 0.04 -3.50
CA GLY A 156 -20.39 -0.23 -3.91
C GLY A 156 -20.56 -0.45 -5.40
N VAL A 157 -19.49 -0.83 -6.11
CA VAL A 157 -19.51 -1.24 -7.52
C VAL A 157 -20.22 -2.60 -7.63
N PRO A 158 -21.29 -2.73 -8.45
CA PRO A 158 -21.97 -4.00 -8.67
C PRO A 158 -21.06 -5.09 -9.24
N GLU A 159 -21.33 -6.36 -8.89
CA GLU A 159 -20.48 -7.50 -9.28
C GLU A 159 -20.31 -7.64 -10.80
N GLN A 160 -21.35 -7.33 -11.57
CA GLN A 160 -21.30 -7.37 -13.04
C GLN A 160 -20.32 -6.36 -13.66
N ASP A 161 -19.90 -5.33 -12.90
CA ASP A 161 -19.00 -4.29 -13.36
C ASP A 161 -17.56 -4.48 -12.85
N TRP A 162 -17.26 -5.52 -12.07
CA TRP A 162 -15.95 -5.73 -11.46
C TRP A 162 -14.82 -5.89 -12.48
N ASP A 163 -15.05 -6.62 -13.57
CA ASP A 163 -14.04 -6.77 -14.64
C ASP A 163 -13.73 -5.43 -15.31
N ARG A 164 -14.74 -4.58 -15.48
CA ARG A 164 -14.57 -3.23 -16.01
C ARG A 164 -13.82 -2.34 -15.02
N PHE A 165 -14.14 -2.45 -13.74
CA PHE A 165 -13.45 -1.74 -12.67
C PHE A 165 -11.97 -2.16 -12.57
N ASP A 166 -11.68 -3.45 -12.71
CA ASP A 166 -10.32 -3.98 -12.75
C ASP A 166 -9.51 -3.41 -13.93
N ALA A 167 -10.08 -3.36 -15.12
CA ALA A 167 -9.45 -2.77 -16.30
C ALA A 167 -9.10 -1.28 -16.13
N TRP A 168 -9.98 -0.49 -15.51
CA TRP A 168 -9.69 0.92 -15.19
C TRP A 168 -8.58 1.06 -14.16
N THR A 169 -8.62 0.22 -13.13
CA THR A 169 -7.59 0.15 -12.10
C THR A 169 -6.23 -0.11 -12.72
N ASP A 170 -6.14 -1.06 -13.63
CA ASP A 170 -4.92 -1.41 -14.35
C ASP A 170 -4.35 -0.22 -15.13
N ALA A 171 -5.21 0.48 -15.85
CA ALA A 171 -4.78 1.64 -16.65
C ALA A 171 -4.23 2.77 -15.76
N ILE A 172 -4.88 3.04 -14.62
CA ILE A 172 -4.44 4.07 -13.67
C ILE A 172 -3.12 3.68 -13.01
N VAL A 173 -3.01 2.44 -12.54
CA VAL A 173 -1.82 1.92 -11.88
C VAL A 173 -0.62 1.90 -12.84
N ALA A 174 -0.82 1.46 -14.09
CA ALA A 174 0.22 1.46 -15.11
C ALA A 174 0.71 2.88 -15.45
N ALA A 175 -0.20 3.84 -15.55
CA ALA A 175 0.14 5.24 -15.80
C ALA A 175 0.94 5.87 -14.66
N ASN A 176 0.56 5.57 -13.40
CA ASN A 176 1.28 6.04 -12.22
C ASN A 176 2.69 5.43 -12.14
N ALA A 177 2.84 4.15 -12.46
CA ALA A 177 4.13 3.46 -12.43
C ALA A 177 5.11 4.01 -13.47
N THR A 178 4.63 4.34 -14.68
CA THR A 178 5.47 4.80 -15.79
C THR A 178 5.69 6.33 -15.83
N GLY A 179 5.00 7.08 -14.96
CA GLY A 179 4.98 8.55 -15.01
C GLY A 179 4.24 9.13 -16.22
N HIS A 180 3.62 8.29 -17.06
CA HIS A 180 2.84 8.70 -18.23
C HIS A 180 1.36 8.92 -17.87
N GLN A 181 1.09 9.83 -16.95
CA GLN A 181 -0.25 10.08 -16.42
C GLN A 181 -1.29 10.41 -17.52
N ALA A 182 -0.86 11.03 -18.62
CA ALA A 182 -1.74 11.29 -19.77
C ALA A 182 -2.34 10.02 -20.40
N SER A 183 -1.67 8.87 -20.29
CA SER A 183 -2.17 7.59 -20.81
C SER A 183 -3.36 7.03 -20.01
N ALA A 184 -3.54 7.45 -18.75
CA ALA A 184 -4.70 7.09 -17.93
C ALA A 184 -5.93 7.95 -18.22
N GLY A 185 -5.81 9.04 -18.98
CA GLY A 185 -6.90 9.99 -19.22
C GLY A 185 -8.24 9.34 -19.60
N PRO A 186 -8.29 8.43 -20.57
CA PRO A 186 -9.52 7.73 -20.92
C PRO A 186 -10.12 6.93 -19.77
N ALA A 187 -9.32 6.14 -19.04
CA ALA A 187 -9.77 5.34 -17.91
C ALA A 187 -10.26 6.22 -16.75
N VAL A 188 -9.56 7.32 -16.48
CA VAL A 188 -9.97 8.31 -15.48
C VAL A 188 -11.30 8.94 -15.87
N ALA A 189 -11.50 9.33 -17.13
CA ALA A 189 -12.76 9.91 -17.60
C ALA A 189 -13.93 8.91 -17.51
N GLU A 190 -13.71 7.64 -17.83
CA GLU A 190 -14.72 6.59 -17.69
C GLU A 190 -15.09 6.34 -16.24
N ILE A 191 -14.11 6.26 -15.33
CA ILE A 191 -14.35 6.14 -13.88
C ILE A 191 -15.16 7.33 -13.37
N PHE A 192 -14.81 8.55 -13.77
CA PHE A 192 -15.56 9.75 -13.40
C PHE A 192 -17.04 9.66 -13.85
N GLY A 193 -17.29 9.27 -15.11
CA GLY A 193 -18.63 9.05 -15.61
C GLY A 193 -19.39 8.00 -14.80
N TYR A 194 -18.77 6.86 -14.59
CA TYR A 194 -19.34 5.76 -13.82
C TYR A 194 -19.70 6.13 -12.38
N PHE A 195 -18.78 6.77 -11.66
CA PHE A 195 -19.06 7.19 -10.28
C PHE A 195 -20.11 8.30 -10.18
N ASN A 196 -20.20 9.19 -11.17
CA ASN A 196 -21.31 10.14 -11.22
C ASN A 196 -22.67 9.43 -11.33
N GLU A 197 -22.77 8.40 -12.18
CA GLU A 197 -23.98 7.56 -12.27
C GLU A 197 -24.25 6.79 -10.97
N LEU A 198 -23.20 6.22 -10.36
CA LEU A 198 -23.31 5.49 -9.09
C LEU A 198 -23.77 6.41 -7.95
N ILE A 199 -23.23 7.63 -7.86
CA ILE A 199 -23.64 8.64 -6.87
C ILE A 199 -25.14 8.96 -7.05
N ALA A 200 -25.59 9.26 -8.29
CA ALA A 200 -26.98 9.55 -8.61
C ALA A 200 -27.93 8.36 -8.29
N TYR A 201 -27.44 7.13 -8.49
CA TYR A 201 -28.16 5.93 -8.12
C TYR A 201 -28.26 5.77 -6.59
N ARG A 202 -27.15 5.98 -5.84
CA ARG A 202 -27.09 5.85 -4.37
C ARG A 202 -27.89 6.92 -3.65
N GLN A 203 -28.06 8.11 -4.22
CA GLN A 203 -29.00 9.12 -3.70
C GLN A 203 -30.44 8.60 -3.61
N LYS A 204 -30.82 7.70 -4.52
CA LYS A 204 -32.19 7.13 -4.57
C LYS A 204 -32.27 5.74 -3.92
N ASN A 205 -31.17 5.02 -3.89
CA ASN A 205 -31.06 3.63 -3.46
C ASN A 205 -29.83 3.46 -2.54
N PRO A 206 -29.88 3.95 -1.29
CA PRO A 206 -28.77 3.82 -0.34
C PRO A 206 -28.41 2.36 -0.11
N GLY A 207 -27.10 2.07 -0.06
CA GLY A 207 -26.52 0.76 0.28
C GLY A 207 -25.65 0.83 1.53
N ASP A 208 -25.02 -0.29 1.89
CA ASP A 208 -24.04 -0.36 2.98
C ASP A 208 -22.60 -0.31 2.40
N ASP A 209 -22.33 0.69 1.57
CA ASP A 209 -21.03 0.94 0.91
C ASP A 209 -20.56 2.38 1.16
N THR A 210 -19.28 2.63 0.86
CA THR A 210 -18.66 3.91 1.19
C THR A 210 -19.24 5.07 0.38
N VAL A 211 -19.63 4.85 -0.88
CA VAL A 211 -20.26 5.91 -1.69
C VAL A 211 -21.61 6.28 -1.07
N SER A 212 -22.42 5.29 -0.64
CA SER A 212 -23.68 5.52 0.05
C SER A 212 -23.49 6.32 1.34
N HIS A 213 -22.48 5.97 2.17
CA HIS A 213 -22.20 6.68 3.41
C HIS A 213 -21.81 8.15 3.19
N LEU A 214 -21.07 8.44 2.12
CA LEU A 214 -20.71 9.82 1.75
C LEU A 214 -21.93 10.60 1.22
N VAL A 215 -22.74 9.96 0.39
CA VAL A 215 -24.01 10.55 -0.12
C VAL A 215 -24.97 10.86 1.02
N GLU A 216 -25.16 9.95 1.98
CA GLU A 216 -25.96 10.17 3.19
C GLU A 216 -25.43 11.30 4.07
N ALA A 217 -24.11 11.51 4.07
CA ALA A 217 -23.47 12.63 4.76
C ALA A 217 -23.60 13.98 4.03
N GLY A 218 -24.29 13.99 2.87
CA GLY A 218 -24.59 15.18 2.09
C GLY A 218 -23.62 15.49 0.94
N PHE A 219 -22.61 14.66 0.71
CA PHE A 219 -21.69 14.83 -0.42
C PHE A 219 -22.39 14.50 -1.74
N GLY A 220 -22.15 15.32 -2.76
CA GLY A 220 -22.72 15.12 -4.09
C GLY A 220 -24.22 15.47 -4.19
N ALA A 221 -24.77 16.26 -3.27
CA ALA A 221 -26.11 16.83 -3.40
C ALA A 221 -26.22 17.69 -4.68
N ASP A 222 -27.45 18.01 -5.10
CA ASP A 222 -27.68 18.79 -6.33
C ASP A 222 -26.86 20.09 -6.34
N GLY A 223 -25.95 20.21 -7.32
CA GLY A 223 -25.05 21.35 -7.48
C GLY A 223 -23.78 21.31 -6.61
N ASP A 224 -23.58 20.29 -5.76
CA ASP A 224 -22.38 20.13 -4.94
C ASP A 224 -21.22 19.45 -5.71
N MET A 225 -20.61 20.20 -6.61
CA MET A 225 -19.45 19.71 -7.37
C MET A 225 -18.27 19.37 -6.46
N SER A 226 -18.07 20.09 -5.36
CA SER A 226 -16.98 19.82 -4.41
C SER A 226 -17.19 18.49 -3.69
N GLY A 227 -18.40 18.16 -3.31
CA GLY A 227 -18.74 16.86 -2.73
C GLY A 227 -18.55 15.71 -3.70
N ILE A 228 -18.94 15.88 -4.97
CA ILE A 228 -18.67 14.90 -6.02
C ILE A 228 -17.16 14.66 -6.17
N LEU A 229 -16.36 15.71 -6.26
CA LEU A 229 -14.91 15.61 -6.35
C LEU A 229 -14.30 14.93 -5.11
N SER A 230 -14.87 15.14 -3.93
CA SER A 230 -14.43 14.47 -2.70
C SER A 230 -14.69 12.96 -2.73
N ILE A 231 -15.85 12.53 -3.24
CA ILE A 231 -16.17 11.11 -3.43
C ILE A 231 -15.23 10.48 -4.45
N LEU A 232 -15.02 11.16 -5.59
CA LEU A 232 -14.12 10.69 -6.65
C LEU A 232 -12.66 10.62 -6.19
N GLY A 233 -12.18 11.61 -5.45
CA GLY A 233 -10.84 11.61 -4.84
C GLY A 233 -10.66 10.47 -3.83
N PHE A 234 -11.72 10.13 -3.09
CA PHE A 234 -11.70 8.97 -2.21
C PHE A 234 -11.69 7.66 -2.98
N ALA A 235 -12.52 7.50 -4.01
CA ALA A 235 -12.53 6.32 -4.87
C ALA A 235 -11.16 6.11 -5.53
N PHE A 236 -10.55 7.18 -6.05
CA PHE A 236 -9.19 7.14 -6.61
C PHE A 236 -8.15 6.72 -5.56
N THR A 237 -8.25 7.24 -4.34
CA THR A 237 -7.37 6.83 -3.21
C THR A 237 -7.53 5.36 -2.89
N MET A 238 -8.75 4.83 -2.91
CA MET A 238 -9.03 3.40 -2.68
C MET A 238 -8.43 2.52 -3.77
N ILE A 239 -8.55 2.94 -5.03
CA ILE A 239 -8.00 2.22 -6.19
C ILE A 239 -6.47 2.17 -6.11
N THR A 240 -5.82 3.32 -5.98
CA THR A 240 -4.34 3.40 -5.97
C THR A 240 -3.72 2.84 -4.69
N GLY A 241 -4.35 3.05 -3.55
CA GLY A 241 -3.85 2.62 -2.26
C GLY A 241 -4.16 1.16 -1.91
N GLY A 242 -5.25 0.59 -2.46
CA GLY A 242 -5.71 -0.76 -2.11
C GLY A 242 -5.09 -1.86 -2.97
N ASN A 243 -4.95 -1.63 -4.27
CA ASN A 243 -4.56 -2.67 -5.23
C ASN A 243 -3.07 -3.01 -5.17
N ASP A 244 -2.21 -2.04 -5.44
CA ASP A 244 -0.76 -2.25 -5.53
C ASP A 244 -0.14 -2.73 -4.23
N THR A 245 -0.65 -2.23 -3.11
CA THR A 245 -0.09 -2.57 -1.80
C THR A 245 -0.43 -3.99 -1.39
N THR A 246 -1.66 -4.45 -1.62
CA THR A 246 -2.05 -5.83 -1.30
C THR A 246 -1.38 -6.82 -2.25
N THR A 247 -1.29 -6.50 -3.55
CA THR A 247 -0.53 -7.29 -4.53
C THR A 247 0.96 -7.38 -4.14
N GLY A 248 1.56 -6.26 -3.73
CA GLY A 248 2.96 -6.20 -3.28
C GLY A 248 3.21 -7.03 -2.02
N MET A 249 2.29 -6.96 -1.05
CA MET A 249 2.35 -7.77 0.16
C MET A 249 2.25 -9.26 -0.13
N LEU A 250 1.23 -9.68 -0.88
CA LEU A 250 1.00 -11.09 -1.17
C LEU A 250 2.10 -11.68 -2.07
N GLY A 251 2.51 -10.94 -3.11
CA GLY A 251 3.61 -11.37 -3.98
C GLY A 251 4.94 -11.49 -3.23
N GLY A 252 5.22 -10.57 -2.31
CA GLY A 252 6.37 -10.67 -1.41
C GLY A 252 6.26 -11.82 -0.42
N ALA A 253 5.07 -12.08 0.14
CA ALA A 253 4.82 -13.18 1.06
C ALA A 253 5.03 -14.55 0.39
N VAL A 254 4.54 -14.72 -0.84
CA VAL A 254 4.73 -15.94 -1.62
C VAL A 254 6.22 -16.18 -1.91
N GLN A 255 6.98 -15.13 -2.27
CA GLN A 255 8.43 -15.23 -2.45
C GLN A 255 9.15 -15.65 -1.16
N LEU A 256 8.83 -15.01 -0.02
CA LEU A 256 9.41 -15.34 1.28
C LEU A 256 9.10 -16.79 1.69
N LEU A 257 7.88 -17.25 1.52
CA LEU A 257 7.46 -18.61 1.88
C LEU A 257 8.00 -19.68 0.90
N SER A 258 8.25 -19.33 -0.36
CA SER A 258 8.95 -20.22 -1.31
C SER A 258 10.42 -20.38 -0.92
N ALA A 259 11.08 -19.27 -0.59
CA ALA A 259 12.49 -19.29 -0.15
C ALA A 259 12.70 -19.96 1.22
N ARG A 260 11.74 -19.82 2.15
CA ARG A 260 11.81 -20.34 3.52
C ARG A 260 10.79 -21.46 3.72
N ARG A 261 11.04 -22.60 3.11
CA ARG A 261 10.18 -23.81 3.20
C ARG A 261 10.00 -24.30 4.63
N ASP A 262 11.01 -24.12 5.50
CA ASP A 262 10.92 -24.40 6.92
C ASP A 262 9.81 -23.57 7.61
N GLN A 263 9.74 -22.28 7.29
CA GLN A 263 8.71 -21.38 7.85
C GLN A 263 7.33 -21.64 7.24
N ARG A 264 7.26 -21.98 5.96
CA ARG A 264 6.03 -22.39 5.29
C ARG A 264 5.45 -23.65 5.90
N GLN A 265 6.31 -24.65 6.21
CA GLN A 265 5.87 -25.91 6.81
C GLN A 265 5.18 -25.71 8.16
N LEU A 266 5.67 -24.77 8.99
CA LEU A 266 5.01 -24.44 10.27
C LEU A 266 3.56 -23.95 10.07
N LEU A 267 3.29 -23.20 9.00
CA LEU A 267 1.93 -22.71 8.68
C LEU A 267 1.04 -23.81 8.10
N ILE A 268 1.62 -24.79 7.40
CA ILE A 268 0.90 -25.97 6.89
C ILE A 268 0.53 -26.88 8.06
N ASP A 269 1.46 -27.14 8.99
CA ASP A 269 1.26 -28.01 10.13
C ASP A 269 0.29 -27.42 11.15
N ASP A 270 0.30 -26.10 11.33
CA ASP A 270 -0.62 -25.36 12.21
C ASP A 270 -1.17 -24.10 11.55
N PRO A 271 -2.27 -24.19 10.78
CA PRO A 271 -2.92 -23.04 10.15
C PRO A 271 -3.40 -21.94 11.12
N ALA A 272 -3.54 -22.24 12.42
CA ALA A 272 -3.90 -21.23 13.42
C ALA A 272 -2.81 -20.17 13.61
N LEU A 273 -1.59 -20.41 13.14
CA LEU A 273 -0.49 -19.44 13.12
C LEU A 273 -0.63 -18.38 12.02
N ILE A 274 -1.42 -18.63 10.97
CA ILE A 274 -1.50 -17.74 9.79
C ILE A 274 -1.86 -16.30 10.14
N PRO A 275 -2.85 -16.01 11.01
CA PRO A 275 -3.16 -14.62 11.37
C PRO A 275 -1.97 -13.85 11.97
N ASP A 276 -1.18 -14.47 12.83
CA ASP A 276 0.03 -13.86 13.43
C ASP A 276 1.17 -13.77 12.38
N ALA A 277 1.33 -14.79 11.54
CA ALA A 277 2.31 -14.81 10.47
C ALA A 277 2.05 -13.72 9.42
N VAL A 278 0.79 -13.32 9.19
CA VAL A 278 0.45 -12.18 8.31
C VAL A 278 1.09 -10.90 8.81
N GLU A 279 1.17 -10.64 10.12
CA GLU A 279 1.84 -9.45 10.66
C GLU A 279 3.35 -9.47 10.35
N GLU A 280 3.99 -10.62 10.48
CA GLU A 280 5.41 -10.78 10.15
C GLU A 280 5.68 -10.63 8.64
N LEU A 281 4.83 -11.21 7.81
CA LEU A 281 4.92 -11.07 6.35
C LEU A 281 4.68 -9.61 5.93
N LEU A 282 3.70 -8.91 6.51
CA LEU A 282 3.47 -7.48 6.34
C LEU A 282 4.69 -6.65 6.74
N ARG A 283 5.32 -6.99 7.86
CA ARG A 283 6.53 -6.33 8.33
C ARG A 283 7.66 -6.42 7.32
N LEU A 284 7.97 -7.62 6.85
CA LEU A 284 9.10 -7.86 5.94
C LEU A 284 8.83 -7.41 4.51
N THR A 285 7.61 -7.50 4.01
CA THR A 285 7.29 -7.07 2.65
C THR A 285 7.19 -5.55 2.54
N SER A 286 6.55 -4.89 3.52
CA SER A 286 6.34 -3.42 3.55
C SER A 286 6.04 -2.88 2.15
N PRO A 287 4.93 -3.23 1.49
CA PRO A 287 4.72 -2.87 0.08
C PRO A 287 4.87 -1.36 -0.17
N VAL A 288 4.34 -0.51 0.69
CA VAL A 288 4.72 0.90 0.74
C VAL A 288 6.05 1.01 1.47
N GLN A 289 7.11 1.28 0.73
CA GLN A 289 8.46 1.39 1.28
C GLN A 289 8.65 2.65 2.11
N GLY A 290 7.91 3.72 1.80
CA GLY A 290 7.90 4.95 2.58
C GLY A 290 6.97 5.99 1.99
N LEU A 291 6.61 7.00 2.79
CA LEU A 291 5.84 8.16 2.37
C LEU A 291 6.47 9.42 2.94
N ALA A 292 6.41 10.51 2.18
CA ALA A 292 6.95 11.79 2.61
C ALA A 292 5.97 12.57 3.51
N ARG A 293 6.56 13.48 4.27
CA ARG A 293 5.89 14.55 5.00
C ARG A 293 6.63 15.86 4.77
N MET A 294 5.94 16.97 4.92
CA MET A 294 6.57 18.30 4.92
C MET A 294 6.79 18.76 6.35
N THR A 295 8.01 19.19 6.68
CA THR A 295 8.28 19.80 7.99
C THR A 295 7.66 21.19 8.06
N THR A 296 6.89 21.46 9.11
CA THR A 296 6.26 22.79 9.34
C THR A 296 7.16 23.72 10.15
N ARG A 297 8.19 23.19 10.79
CA ARG A 297 9.19 23.89 11.62
C ARG A 297 10.51 23.14 11.57
N ASP A 298 11.58 23.78 12.00
CA ASP A 298 12.86 23.10 12.22
C ASP A 298 12.67 21.99 13.27
N VAL A 299 13.23 20.83 12.99
CA VAL A 299 13.18 19.66 13.89
C VAL A 299 14.55 19.00 13.98
N GLU A 300 14.97 18.65 15.19
CA GLU A 300 16.22 17.93 15.44
C GLU A 300 15.92 16.44 15.69
N ILE A 301 16.58 15.56 14.91
CA ILE A 301 16.47 14.11 15.03
C ILE A 301 17.90 13.54 14.97
N GLU A 302 18.29 12.72 15.95
CA GLU A 302 19.63 12.10 16.01
C GLU A 302 20.78 13.11 15.82
N GLY A 303 20.63 14.35 16.34
CA GLY A 303 21.61 15.42 16.22
C GLY A 303 21.66 16.12 14.85
N THR A 304 20.75 15.78 13.94
CA THR A 304 20.60 16.42 12.62
C THR A 304 19.37 17.31 12.61
N THR A 305 19.54 18.58 12.22
CA THR A 305 18.43 19.52 12.05
C THR A 305 17.86 19.41 10.65
N ILE A 306 16.57 19.08 10.54
CA ILE A 306 15.78 19.17 9.31
C ILE A 306 15.08 20.53 9.33
N PRO A 307 15.32 21.42 8.35
CA PRO A 307 14.69 22.74 8.33
C PRO A 307 13.18 22.66 8.02
N ALA A 308 12.45 23.69 8.42
CA ALA A 308 11.06 23.91 8.01
C ALA A 308 10.92 23.95 6.48
N GLY A 309 9.81 23.46 5.96
CA GLY A 309 9.51 23.46 4.52
C GLY A 309 10.31 22.43 3.72
N ARG A 310 10.82 21.37 4.37
CA ARG A 310 11.53 20.29 3.69
C ARG A 310 10.78 18.98 3.72
N LYS A 311 10.84 18.25 2.59
CA LYS A 311 10.31 16.90 2.51
C LYS A 311 11.12 15.94 3.38
N THR A 312 10.43 15.12 4.16
CA THR A 312 11.03 14.08 5.00
C THR A 312 10.38 12.75 4.66
N PHE A 313 11.14 11.82 4.07
CA PHE A 313 10.66 10.53 3.65
C PHE A 313 10.77 9.52 4.81
N LEU A 314 9.65 9.04 5.27
CA LEU A 314 9.52 8.05 6.34
C LEU A 314 9.69 6.66 5.75
N LEU A 315 10.89 6.08 5.79
CA LEU A 315 11.27 4.85 5.10
C LEU A 315 10.79 3.60 5.87
N TYR A 316 9.49 3.29 5.77
CA TYR A 316 8.82 2.19 6.50
C TYR A 316 9.51 0.83 6.29
N GLY A 317 9.89 0.52 5.04
CA GLY A 317 10.57 -0.73 4.70
C GLY A 317 11.89 -0.92 5.43
N SER A 318 12.60 0.18 5.72
CA SER A 318 13.80 0.18 6.55
C SER A 318 13.46 0.00 8.03
N GLY A 319 12.56 0.84 8.57
CA GLY A 319 12.19 0.79 9.98
C GLY A 319 11.61 -0.56 10.40
N ASN A 320 10.87 -1.24 9.53
CA ASN A 320 10.34 -2.58 9.79
C ASN A 320 11.42 -3.68 9.85
N ARG A 321 12.67 -3.36 9.51
CA ARG A 321 13.84 -4.24 9.61
C ARG A 321 14.86 -3.76 10.64
N ASP A 322 14.47 -2.79 11.48
CA ASP A 322 15.36 -2.25 12.51
C ASP A 322 15.53 -3.25 13.65
N HIS A 323 16.77 -3.74 13.82
CA HIS A 323 17.11 -4.69 14.87
C HIS A 323 16.91 -4.11 16.29
N ARG A 324 16.92 -2.77 16.43
CA ARG A 324 16.64 -2.09 17.71
C ARG A 324 15.20 -2.30 18.16
N GLN A 325 14.29 -2.51 17.21
CA GLN A 325 12.86 -2.76 17.46
C GLN A 325 12.50 -4.24 17.44
N PHE A 326 13.08 -5.03 16.51
CA PHE A 326 12.63 -6.39 16.22
C PHE A 326 13.63 -7.48 16.59
N GLY A 327 14.77 -7.08 17.18
CA GLY A 327 15.82 -8.03 17.61
C GLY A 327 16.87 -8.32 16.51
N PRO A 328 17.91 -9.08 16.84
CA PRO A 328 19.06 -9.30 15.97
C PRO A 328 18.71 -10.03 14.65
N ASP A 329 17.61 -10.75 14.63
CA ASP A 329 17.06 -11.48 13.49
C ASP A 329 15.97 -10.68 12.72
N ALA A 330 15.96 -9.35 12.83
CA ALA A 330 14.96 -8.46 12.22
C ALA A 330 14.88 -8.56 10.69
N GLU A 331 15.94 -8.98 10.02
CA GLU A 331 15.98 -9.20 8.57
C GLU A 331 15.42 -10.56 8.15
N GLU A 332 15.27 -11.51 9.10
CA GLU A 332 14.84 -12.88 8.83
C GLU A 332 13.33 -13.08 8.98
N LEU A 333 12.78 -13.96 8.14
CA LEU A 333 11.40 -14.41 8.32
C LEU A 333 11.30 -15.35 9.51
N ASN A 334 10.46 -14.99 10.45
CA ASN A 334 10.08 -15.82 11.58
C ASN A 334 8.55 -15.75 11.76
N VAL A 335 7.82 -16.73 11.23
CA VAL A 335 6.34 -16.77 11.30
C VAL A 335 5.78 -16.89 12.71
N LEU A 336 6.63 -17.20 13.69
CA LEU A 336 6.28 -17.22 15.11
C LEU A 336 6.53 -15.87 15.81
N ARG A 337 7.15 -14.89 15.11
CA ARG A 337 7.30 -13.55 15.63
C ARG A 337 5.92 -12.88 15.67
N ARG A 338 5.56 -12.35 16.80
CA ARG A 338 4.31 -11.61 17.00
C ARG A 338 4.64 -10.13 17.17
N PRO A 339 4.92 -9.39 16.10
CA PRO A 339 5.31 -7.99 16.21
C PRO A 339 4.12 -7.18 16.74
N ALA A 340 4.32 -6.53 17.90
CA ALA A 340 3.27 -5.75 18.55
C ALA A 340 2.83 -4.54 17.69
N GLN A 341 3.75 -3.94 16.96
CA GLN A 341 3.53 -2.80 16.06
C GLN A 341 4.48 -2.86 14.87
N ILE A 342 3.97 -2.58 13.69
CA ILE A 342 4.72 -2.49 12.43
C ILE A 342 4.42 -1.16 11.73
N LEU A 343 5.35 -0.68 10.92
CA LEU A 343 5.19 0.59 10.17
C LEU A 343 4.45 0.43 8.85
N THR A 344 4.16 -0.80 8.42
CA THR A 344 3.52 -1.10 7.12
C THR A 344 2.22 -0.34 6.90
N PHE A 345 1.46 -0.12 7.95
CA PHE A 345 0.22 0.65 7.93
C PHE A 345 0.37 2.08 8.43
N SER A 346 1.60 2.57 8.60
CA SER A 346 1.91 3.84 9.24
C SER A 346 1.36 3.94 10.67
N HIS A 347 1.57 5.08 11.32
CA HIS A 347 1.05 5.39 12.66
C HIS A 347 0.30 6.72 12.67
N GLY A 348 -0.34 7.04 13.79
CA GLY A 348 -1.01 8.31 14.01
C GLY A 348 -2.29 8.47 13.18
N ASN A 349 -2.60 9.71 12.80
CA ASN A 349 -3.85 10.08 12.13
C ASN A 349 -4.02 9.39 10.76
N HIS A 350 -2.92 9.12 10.06
CA HIS A 350 -2.88 8.47 8.76
C HIS A 350 -2.66 6.95 8.83
N HIS A 351 -2.85 6.30 9.98
CA HIS A 351 -2.87 4.84 10.04
C HIS A 351 -3.82 4.29 8.97
N CYS A 352 -3.40 3.28 8.23
CA CYS A 352 -4.14 2.77 7.07
C CYS A 352 -5.60 2.45 7.38
N LEU A 353 -6.52 3.02 6.61
CA LEU A 353 -7.96 2.80 6.75
C LEU A 353 -8.32 1.34 6.40
N GLY A 354 -7.68 0.78 5.37
CA GLY A 354 -7.90 -0.57 4.88
C GLY A 354 -7.14 -1.68 5.62
N ALA A 355 -6.46 -1.37 6.74
CA ALA A 355 -5.58 -2.33 7.41
C ALA A 355 -6.26 -3.67 7.79
N ALA A 356 -7.52 -3.62 8.23
CA ALA A 356 -8.29 -4.82 8.56
C ALA A 356 -8.65 -5.65 7.32
N ALA A 357 -9.04 -4.96 6.23
CA ALA A 357 -9.36 -5.61 4.95
C ALA A 357 -8.11 -6.24 4.29
N ALA A 358 -6.94 -5.57 4.39
CA ALA A 358 -5.68 -6.13 3.90
C ALA A 358 -5.27 -7.39 4.66
N ARG A 359 -5.39 -7.40 6.00
CA ARG A 359 -5.14 -8.58 6.83
C ARG A 359 -6.08 -9.74 6.51
N MET A 360 -7.34 -9.46 6.32
CA MET A 360 -8.35 -10.45 5.96
C MET A 360 -8.01 -11.09 4.60
N GLN A 361 -7.71 -10.29 3.58
CA GLN A 361 -7.31 -10.79 2.27
C GLN A 361 -6.03 -11.65 2.36
N ALA A 362 -5.01 -11.16 3.07
CA ALA A 362 -3.76 -11.88 3.25
C ALA A 362 -3.97 -13.23 3.97
N ARG A 363 -4.76 -13.24 5.03
CA ARG A 363 -5.09 -14.46 5.77
C ARG A 363 -5.79 -15.48 4.86
N ILE A 364 -6.85 -15.09 4.17
CA ILE A 364 -7.61 -16.01 3.31
C ILE A 364 -6.75 -16.51 2.17
N ALA A 365 -5.98 -15.62 1.51
CA ALA A 365 -5.11 -16.02 0.41
C ALA A 365 -4.06 -17.07 0.86
N LEU A 366 -3.46 -16.88 2.04
CA LEU A 366 -2.49 -17.84 2.57
C LEU A 366 -3.14 -19.14 3.05
N GLU A 367 -4.27 -19.09 3.75
CA GLU A 367 -5.03 -20.28 4.18
C GLU A 367 -5.34 -21.17 2.99
N GLU A 368 -5.91 -20.61 1.93
CA GLU A 368 -6.33 -21.38 0.76
C GLU A 368 -5.14 -21.82 -0.13
N LEU A 369 -4.10 -20.97 -0.26
CA LEU A 369 -2.90 -21.32 -1.03
C LEU A 369 -2.14 -22.48 -0.37
N LEU A 370 -1.89 -22.41 0.94
CA LEU A 370 -1.16 -23.44 1.66
C LEU A 370 -1.95 -24.75 1.76
N THR A 371 -3.29 -24.69 1.81
CA THR A 371 -4.14 -25.88 1.83
C THR A 371 -4.15 -26.60 0.47
N ARG A 372 -4.16 -25.84 -0.65
CA ARG A 372 -4.39 -26.38 -1.99
C ARG A 372 -3.13 -26.61 -2.80
N CYS A 373 -2.09 -25.82 -2.52
CA CYS A 373 -0.77 -25.89 -3.15
C CYS A 373 0.32 -25.84 -2.09
N PRO A 374 0.40 -26.82 -1.14
CA PRO A 374 1.35 -26.77 -0.04
C PRO A 374 2.80 -26.74 -0.51
N ASP A 375 3.11 -27.38 -1.64
CA ASP A 375 4.45 -27.52 -2.21
C ASP A 375 4.73 -26.57 -3.38
N PHE A 376 4.00 -25.45 -3.47
CA PHE A 376 4.24 -24.46 -4.52
C PHE A 376 5.70 -23.97 -4.56
N ASP A 377 6.13 -23.50 -5.74
CA ASP A 377 7.40 -22.82 -5.91
C ASP A 377 7.26 -21.59 -6.80
N VAL A 378 8.19 -20.64 -6.68
CA VAL A 378 8.26 -19.47 -7.56
C VAL A 378 9.67 -19.27 -8.09
N ASP A 379 9.79 -18.79 -9.32
CA ASP A 379 11.08 -18.39 -9.88
C ASP A 379 11.41 -16.96 -9.43
N ALA A 380 12.18 -16.87 -8.35
CA ALA A 380 12.61 -15.59 -7.77
C ALA A 380 13.56 -14.80 -8.68
N ASP A 381 14.29 -15.47 -9.60
CA ASP A 381 15.21 -14.80 -10.53
C ASP A 381 14.45 -14.15 -11.69
N ALA A 382 13.30 -14.72 -12.07
CA ALA A 382 12.43 -14.20 -13.13
C ALA A 382 11.40 -13.17 -12.62
N VAL A 383 11.38 -12.83 -11.31
CA VAL A 383 10.46 -11.81 -10.79
C VAL A 383 10.70 -10.46 -11.46
N GLU A 384 9.64 -9.79 -11.87
CA GLU A 384 9.67 -8.41 -12.35
C GLU A 384 8.99 -7.48 -11.35
N TYR A 385 9.50 -6.24 -11.21
CA TYR A 385 8.93 -5.23 -10.33
C TYR A 385 8.49 -4.01 -11.13
N ALA A 386 7.41 -3.38 -10.67
CA ALA A 386 7.01 -2.08 -11.20
C ALA A 386 8.07 -1.02 -10.88
N GLU A 387 8.24 -0.08 -11.81
CA GLU A 387 8.90 1.20 -11.53
C GLU A 387 8.04 2.01 -10.56
N GLY A 388 8.67 2.91 -9.80
CA GLY A 388 7.95 3.80 -8.89
C GLY A 388 8.76 4.12 -7.64
N SER A 389 8.47 5.26 -7.02
CA SER A 389 9.32 5.83 -5.98
C SER A 389 9.07 5.30 -4.56
N TYR A 390 7.94 4.61 -4.32
CA TYR A 390 7.55 4.26 -2.95
C TYR A 390 6.81 2.93 -2.78
N VAL A 391 6.27 2.31 -3.86
CA VAL A 391 5.61 1.00 -3.76
C VAL A 391 6.49 -0.09 -4.38
N ARG A 392 6.87 -1.08 -3.56
CA ARG A 392 7.56 -2.29 -4.01
C ARG A 392 6.52 -3.35 -4.35
N ARG A 393 6.26 -3.54 -5.65
CA ARG A 393 5.23 -4.44 -6.17
C ARG A 393 5.79 -5.29 -7.30
N PRO A 394 5.75 -6.63 -7.20
CA PRO A 394 6.01 -7.49 -8.36
C PRO A 394 4.87 -7.34 -9.39
N THR A 395 5.25 -7.30 -10.66
CA THR A 395 4.35 -7.27 -11.82
C THR A 395 4.21 -8.63 -12.48
N HIS A 396 5.25 -9.46 -12.29
CA HIS A 396 5.31 -10.82 -12.80
C HIS A 396 6.05 -11.70 -11.79
N LEU A 397 5.51 -12.89 -11.51
CA LEU A 397 6.11 -13.88 -10.63
C LEU A 397 5.70 -15.30 -11.10
N PRO A 398 6.59 -15.98 -11.85
CA PRO A 398 6.32 -17.34 -12.30
C PRO A 398 6.09 -18.27 -11.11
N PHE A 399 5.00 -19.01 -11.18
CA PHE A 399 4.53 -19.90 -10.13
C PHE A 399 4.34 -21.32 -10.66
N THR A 400 4.72 -22.28 -9.84
CA THR A 400 4.49 -23.70 -10.09
C THR A 400 3.69 -24.27 -8.93
N ALA A 401 2.49 -24.76 -9.24
CA ALA A 401 1.70 -25.55 -8.32
C ALA A 401 2.21 -26.98 -8.41
N GLN A 402 2.89 -27.45 -7.37
CA GLN A 402 3.18 -28.88 -7.26
C GLN A 402 1.96 -29.56 -6.62
N PRO A 403 1.51 -30.71 -7.17
CA PRO A 403 0.34 -31.41 -6.66
C PRO A 403 0.57 -32.05 -5.29
#